data_4b31bc768a9c92a87c6a4fc301830026
#
_entry.id   4b31bc768a9c92a87c6a4fc301830026
#
_cell.length_a   1.000
_cell.length_b   1.000
_cell.length_c   1.000
_cell.angle_alpha   90.00
_cell.angle_beta   90.00
_cell.angle_gamma   90.00
#
_symmetry.space_group_name_H-M   'P 1'
#
loop_
_entity.id
_entity.type
_entity.pdbx_description
1 polymer ?
#
loop_
_entity_poly.entity_id
_entity_poly.type
_entity_poly.pdbx_seq_one_letter_code
_entity_poly.pdbx_strand_id
1 'polypeptide(L)'
;MIEKTGAATIDLVKSKFPAKDVLVRPKAIIECYKEIPCNPCETSCPFNAIYIGSDINQIPRIDFNKCTGCGICAQACPGLAIMVAMIKDGKAYFKIPYELLPLPVVGEKWSATNRYGEILDKPCLIENVKKTKDRTTIVTVSIEQPYLYEFSTIRSKL
;
A
#
# COMPACT_ATOMS: atom_id res chain seq x y z
N MET A 1 -6.88 -16.56 10.75
CA MET A 1 -5.48 -16.91 10.40
C MET A 1 -5.29 -16.71 8.92
N ILE A 2 -4.25 -16.03 8.54
CA ILE A 2 -3.96 -15.65 7.14
C ILE A 2 -3.84 -16.88 6.21
N GLU A 3 -3.35 -18.00 6.70
CA GLU A 3 -3.25 -19.24 5.90
C GLU A 3 -4.62 -19.80 5.48
N LYS A 4 -5.67 -19.50 6.23
CA LYS A 4 -7.01 -19.99 5.90
C LYS A 4 -7.81 -19.04 5.04
N THR A 5 -7.68 -17.74 5.28
CA THR A 5 -8.51 -16.72 4.63
C THR A 5 -7.80 -15.99 3.50
N GLY A 6 -6.46 -16.05 3.46
CA GLY A 6 -5.65 -15.24 2.57
C GLY A 6 -5.60 -13.75 2.94
N ALA A 7 -6.37 -13.35 3.96
CA ALA A 7 -6.46 -11.96 4.38
C ALA A 7 -5.79 -11.75 5.75
N ALA A 8 -5.04 -10.65 5.89
CA ALA A 8 -4.43 -10.27 7.15
C ALA A 8 -5.49 -9.74 8.12
N THR A 9 -5.36 -10.10 9.40
CA THR A 9 -6.17 -9.51 10.46
C THR A 9 -5.78 -8.04 10.66
N ILE A 10 -6.65 -7.27 11.30
CA ILE A 10 -6.37 -5.85 11.58
C ILE A 10 -5.10 -5.68 12.45
N ASP A 11 -4.84 -6.60 13.37
CA ASP A 11 -3.63 -6.55 14.21
C ASP A 11 -2.36 -6.79 13.40
N LEU A 12 -2.39 -7.74 12.44
CA LEU A 12 -1.28 -7.95 11.52
C LEU A 12 -1.03 -6.72 10.65
N VAL A 13 -2.10 -6.11 10.15
CA VAL A 13 -2.00 -4.87 9.35
C VAL A 13 -1.35 -3.77 10.17
N LYS A 14 -1.83 -3.52 11.37
CA LYS A 14 -1.27 -2.51 12.26
C LYS A 14 0.20 -2.73 12.57
N SER A 15 0.64 -3.99 12.64
CA SER A 15 2.04 -4.31 12.89
C SER A 15 3.00 -3.85 11.78
N LYS A 16 2.48 -3.59 10.58
CA LYS A 16 3.26 -3.10 9.43
C LYS A 16 3.28 -1.58 9.33
N PHE A 17 2.39 -0.89 10.04
CA PHE A 17 2.32 0.55 10.06
C PHE A 17 3.24 1.13 11.13
N PRO A 18 3.88 2.29 10.88
CA PRO A 18 4.54 3.05 11.92
C PRO A 18 3.51 3.77 12.80
N ALA A 19 3.97 4.43 13.85
CA ALA A 19 3.13 5.32 14.63
C ALA A 19 2.53 6.44 13.75
N LYS A 20 1.34 6.91 14.09
CA LYS A 20 0.61 7.90 13.27
C LYS A 20 1.35 9.22 13.07
N ASP A 21 2.16 9.63 14.04
CA ASP A 21 2.99 10.84 13.94
C ASP A 21 4.07 10.72 12.85
N VAL A 22 4.53 9.49 12.56
CA VAL A 22 5.47 9.21 11.46
C VAL A 22 4.79 9.37 10.10
N LEU A 23 3.48 9.10 10.02
CA LEU A 23 2.68 9.15 8.79
C LEU A 23 2.29 10.56 8.36
N VAL A 24 2.69 11.60 9.06
CA VAL A 24 2.58 12.98 8.56
C VAL A 24 3.38 13.19 7.27
N ARG A 25 4.31 12.28 7.00
CA ARG A 25 4.99 12.14 5.72
C ARG A 25 4.69 10.78 5.11
N PRO A 26 4.70 10.65 3.78
CA PRO A 26 4.40 9.37 3.14
C PRO A 26 5.44 8.32 3.49
N LYS A 27 4.98 7.10 3.76
CA LYS A 27 5.83 5.94 4.08
C LYS A 27 5.29 4.70 3.38
N ALA A 28 6.20 3.85 2.92
CA ALA A 28 5.82 2.56 2.36
C ALA A 28 5.33 1.63 3.47
N ILE A 29 4.24 0.92 3.18
CA ILE A 29 3.67 -0.10 4.05
C ILE A 29 3.80 -1.42 3.32
N ILE A 30 4.58 -2.35 3.89
CA ILE A 30 4.91 -3.62 3.26
C ILE A 30 4.06 -4.72 3.89
N GLU A 31 3.04 -5.14 3.19
CA GLU A 31 2.14 -6.21 3.65
C GLU A 31 2.57 -7.58 3.11
N CYS A 32 3.84 -7.90 3.28
CA CYS A 32 4.42 -9.19 2.97
C CYS A 32 4.54 -9.99 4.28
N TYR A 33 3.68 -11.00 4.42
CA TYR A 33 3.52 -11.74 5.68
C TYR A 33 4.13 -13.14 5.67
N LYS A 34 4.57 -13.62 4.51
CA LYS A 34 5.14 -14.96 4.36
C LYS A 34 6.57 -14.90 3.86
N GLU A 35 7.36 -15.86 4.32
CA GLU A 35 8.72 -16.06 3.83
C GLU A 35 8.66 -16.63 2.42
N ILE A 36 9.18 -15.89 1.45
CA ILE A 36 9.27 -16.29 0.05
C ILE A 36 10.61 -15.80 -0.53
N PRO A 37 11.21 -16.49 -1.51
CA PRO A 37 12.45 -16.03 -2.13
C PRO A 37 12.16 -14.86 -3.09
N CYS A 38 12.19 -13.63 -2.56
CA CYS A 38 11.80 -12.42 -3.30
C CYS A 38 12.50 -11.19 -2.72
N ASN A 39 13.06 -10.33 -3.58
CA ASN A 39 13.76 -9.11 -3.11
C ASN A 39 13.59 -7.83 -3.95
N PRO A 40 12.68 -7.70 -4.93
CA PRO A 40 12.58 -6.48 -5.72
C PRO A 40 12.37 -5.20 -4.90
N CYS A 41 11.68 -5.27 -3.76
CA CYS A 41 11.48 -4.12 -2.89
C CYS A 41 12.81 -3.61 -2.27
N GLU A 42 13.68 -4.52 -1.89
CA GLU A 42 15.02 -4.17 -1.38
C GLU A 42 15.90 -3.60 -2.48
N THR A 43 16.00 -4.29 -3.63
CA THR A 43 16.90 -3.89 -4.71
C THR A 43 16.47 -2.61 -5.42
N SER A 44 15.18 -2.28 -5.42
CA SER A 44 14.65 -1.08 -6.07
C SER A 44 14.67 0.17 -5.19
N CYS A 45 14.84 0.03 -3.87
CA CYS A 45 14.78 1.17 -2.97
C CYS A 45 16.02 2.06 -3.09
N PRO A 46 15.90 3.31 -3.61
CA PRO A 46 17.06 4.18 -3.80
C PRO A 46 17.61 4.76 -2.49
N PHE A 47 16.88 4.60 -1.39
CA PHE A 47 17.26 5.13 -0.08
C PHE A 47 17.77 4.07 0.89
N ASN A 48 17.90 2.83 0.44
CA ASN A 48 18.28 1.69 1.29
C ASN A 48 17.41 1.57 2.55
N ALA A 49 16.13 1.88 2.41
CA ALA A 49 15.17 1.85 3.51
C ALA A 49 14.61 0.44 3.76
N ILE A 50 14.67 -0.44 2.77
CA ILE A 50 14.10 -1.79 2.84
C ILE A 50 15.25 -2.79 2.82
N TYR A 51 15.19 -3.79 3.70
CA TYR A 51 16.19 -4.84 3.77
C TYR A 51 15.56 -6.18 4.13
N ILE A 52 16.06 -7.22 3.49
CA ILE A 52 15.65 -8.61 3.71
C ILE A 52 16.69 -9.34 4.54
N GLY A 53 17.97 -9.09 4.28
CA GLY A 53 19.09 -9.74 4.98
C GLY A 53 19.81 -10.76 4.11
N SER A 54 20.62 -11.61 4.75
CA SER A 54 21.44 -12.61 4.05
C SER A 54 20.63 -13.75 3.43
N ASP A 55 19.45 -14.05 3.98
CA ASP A 55 18.54 -15.05 3.46
C ASP A 55 17.39 -14.37 2.70
N ILE A 56 17.34 -14.59 1.39
CA ILE A 56 16.32 -14.00 0.50
C ILE A 56 14.89 -14.37 0.90
N ASN A 57 14.71 -15.45 1.65
CA ASN A 57 13.38 -15.89 2.11
C ASN A 57 12.83 -15.07 3.27
N GLN A 58 13.65 -14.26 3.93
CA GLN A 58 13.20 -13.47 5.08
C GLN A 58 12.18 -12.41 4.68
N ILE A 59 11.26 -12.12 5.61
CA ILE A 59 10.26 -11.08 5.43
C ILE A 59 10.95 -9.71 5.39
N PRO A 60 10.62 -8.84 4.41
CA PRO A 60 11.20 -7.51 4.32
C PRO A 60 10.93 -6.67 5.57
N ARG A 61 11.93 -5.92 5.99
CA ARG A 61 11.84 -4.93 7.05
C ARG A 61 12.12 -3.54 6.47
N ILE A 62 11.53 -2.53 7.06
CA ILE A 62 11.67 -1.15 6.59
C ILE A 62 12.15 -0.23 7.71
N ASP A 63 13.09 0.65 7.37
CA ASP A 63 13.49 1.77 8.22
C ASP A 63 12.70 3.00 7.79
N PHE A 64 11.71 3.37 8.59
CA PHE A 64 10.84 4.51 8.29
C PHE A 64 11.57 5.85 8.32
N ASN A 65 12.72 5.94 8.97
CA ASN A 65 13.54 7.17 8.95
C ASN A 65 14.19 7.40 7.58
N LYS A 66 14.49 6.33 6.85
CA LYS A 66 15.07 6.40 5.52
C LYS A 66 14.02 6.45 4.41
N CYS A 67 12.83 5.91 4.65
CA CYS A 67 11.77 5.86 3.65
C CYS A 67 11.22 7.26 3.36
N THR A 68 11.18 7.63 2.08
CA THR A 68 10.62 8.91 1.61
C THR A 68 9.21 8.78 1.06
N GLY A 69 8.67 7.57 0.95
CA GLY A 69 7.35 7.34 0.36
C GLY A 69 7.29 7.54 -1.15
N CYS A 70 8.42 7.37 -1.84
CA CYS A 70 8.48 7.59 -3.30
C CYS A 70 7.64 6.62 -4.12
N GLY A 71 7.30 5.43 -3.57
CA GLY A 71 6.45 4.44 -4.23
C GLY A 71 7.16 3.52 -5.22
N ILE A 72 8.47 3.61 -5.38
CA ILE A 72 9.22 2.74 -6.30
C ILE A 72 9.10 1.26 -5.90
N CYS A 73 9.15 0.97 -4.60
CA CYS A 73 8.97 -0.40 -4.10
C CYS A 73 7.55 -0.94 -4.37
N ALA A 74 6.52 -0.09 -4.27
CA ALA A 74 5.15 -0.47 -4.62
C ALA A 74 5.02 -0.84 -6.10
N GLN A 75 5.69 -0.09 -6.96
CA GLN A 75 5.77 -0.37 -8.39
C GLN A 75 6.54 -1.67 -8.69
N ALA A 76 7.62 -1.93 -7.97
CA ALA A 76 8.49 -3.07 -8.20
C ALA A 76 7.95 -4.40 -7.62
N CYS A 77 7.06 -4.35 -6.66
CA CYS A 77 6.55 -5.55 -5.99
C CYS A 77 5.69 -6.40 -6.93
N PRO A 78 6.10 -7.62 -7.27
CA PRO A 78 5.32 -8.48 -8.17
C PRO A 78 4.02 -8.98 -7.54
N GLY A 79 3.96 -9.03 -6.22
CA GLY A 79 2.78 -9.46 -5.46
C GLY A 79 1.80 -8.35 -5.12
N LEU A 80 2.07 -7.11 -5.55
CA LEU A 80 1.25 -5.93 -5.24
C LEU A 80 1.00 -5.76 -3.73
N ALA A 81 2.00 -6.08 -2.92
CA ALA A 81 1.90 -6.14 -1.47
C ALA A 81 2.35 -4.85 -0.76
N ILE A 82 2.68 -3.83 -1.51
CA ILE A 82 3.20 -2.57 -0.96
C ILE A 82 2.32 -1.41 -1.40
N MET A 83 1.96 -0.57 -0.43
CA MET A 83 1.33 0.72 -0.69
C MET A 83 2.09 1.81 0.05
N VAL A 84 1.87 3.06 -0.32
CA VAL A 84 2.38 4.21 0.42
C VAL A 84 1.22 4.84 1.16
N ALA A 85 1.39 5.12 2.44
CA ALA A 85 0.36 5.74 3.28
C ALA A 85 0.84 7.05 3.89
N MET A 86 -0.08 8.00 4.03
CA MET A 86 0.15 9.30 4.67
C MET A 86 -1.13 9.76 5.35
N ILE A 87 -0.99 10.51 6.45
CA ILE A 87 -2.11 11.17 7.12
C ILE A 87 -1.94 12.68 6.98
N LYS A 88 -3.00 13.35 6.53
CA LYS A 88 -3.02 14.80 6.42
C LYS A 88 -4.45 15.33 6.55
N ASP A 89 -4.66 16.33 7.39
CA ASP A 89 -5.93 17.05 7.54
C ASP A 89 -7.15 16.12 7.78
N GLY A 90 -6.98 15.12 8.66
CA GLY A 90 -8.03 14.17 9.02
C GLY A 90 -8.32 13.12 7.95
N LYS A 91 -7.51 13.05 6.90
CA LYS A 91 -7.64 12.05 5.83
C LYS A 91 -6.41 11.16 5.75
N ALA A 92 -6.63 9.92 5.32
CA ALA A 92 -5.58 8.99 4.95
C ALA A 92 -5.42 9.01 3.42
N TYR A 93 -4.19 9.18 2.97
CA TYR A 93 -3.81 9.14 1.56
C TYR A 93 -3.02 7.88 1.29
N PHE A 94 -3.36 7.21 0.19
CA PHE A 94 -2.66 5.98 -0.22
C PHE A 94 -2.24 6.08 -1.67
N LYS A 95 -1.02 5.61 -1.96
CA LYS A 95 -0.59 5.28 -3.31
C LYS A 95 -0.62 3.77 -3.43
N ILE A 96 -1.41 3.25 -4.35
CA ILE A 96 -1.60 1.83 -4.54
C ILE A 96 -1.27 1.42 -5.98
N PRO A 97 -0.69 0.24 -6.19
CA PRO A 97 -0.62 -0.34 -7.53
C PRO A 97 -2.02 -0.83 -7.93
N TYR A 98 -2.42 -0.54 -9.17
CA TYR A 98 -3.74 -0.93 -9.68
C TYR A 98 -3.62 -1.44 -11.10
N GLU A 99 -3.98 -2.71 -11.30
CA GLU A 99 -3.77 -3.42 -12.57
C GLU A 99 -5.07 -3.79 -13.30
N LEU A 100 -6.21 -3.36 -12.78
CA LEU A 100 -7.52 -3.70 -13.33
C LEU A 100 -8.06 -2.60 -14.26
N LEU A 101 -9.01 -2.96 -15.10
CA LEU A 101 -9.76 -2.04 -15.96
C LEU A 101 -11.22 -1.96 -15.48
N PRO A 102 -11.88 -0.82 -15.67
CA PRO A 102 -11.37 0.44 -16.21
C PRO A 102 -10.42 1.13 -15.24
N LEU A 103 -9.51 1.94 -15.74
CA LEU A 103 -8.66 2.78 -14.90
C LEU A 103 -9.48 3.93 -14.30
N PRO A 104 -9.23 4.32 -13.05
CA PRO A 104 -9.89 5.47 -12.47
C PRO A 104 -9.41 6.78 -13.12
N VAL A 105 -10.25 7.80 -13.03
CA VAL A 105 -9.94 9.16 -13.47
C VAL A 105 -9.90 10.09 -12.27
N VAL A 106 -8.96 11.02 -12.27
CA VAL A 106 -8.81 12.02 -11.20
C VAL A 106 -10.12 12.74 -10.95
N GLY A 107 -10.51 12.86 -9.69
CA GLY A 107 -11.76 13.52 -9.27
C GLY A 107 -12.94 12.58 -9.10
N GLU A 108 -12.84 11.34 -9.59
CA GLU A 108 -13.90 10.34 -9.38
C GLU A 108 -13.92 9.85 -7.93
N LYS A 109 -15.11 9.46 -7.47
CA LYS A 109 -15.30 8.71 -6.23
C LYS A 109 -15.45 7.23 -6.53
N TRP A 110 -14.62 6.43 -5.92
CA TRP A 110 -14.62 4.98 -6.07
C TRP A 110 -14.94 4.30 -4.74
N SER A 111 -15.44 3.07 -4.81
CA SER A 111 -15.59 2.25 -3.62
C SER A 111 -14.22 1.86 -3.08
N ALA A 112 -14.05 1.98 -1.77
CA ALA A 112 -12.87 1.46 -1.07
C ALA A 112 -13.20 0.08 -0.52
N THR A 113 -12.24 -0.83 -0.49
CA THR A 113 -12.43 -2.18 0.04
C THR A 113 -11.44 -2.49 1.14
N ASN A 114 -11.84 -3.40 2.04
CA ASN A 114 -10.94 -4.01 3.00
C ASN A 114 -10.22 -5.22 2.39
N ARG A 115 -9.43 -5.92 3.19
CA ARG A 115 -8.64 -7.09 2.73
C ARG A 115 -9.47 -8.35 2.49
N TYR A 116 -10.73 -8.34 2.89
CA TYR A 116 -11.71 -9.39 2.55
C TYR A 116 -12.48 -9.09 1.27
N GLY A 117 -12.22 -7.93 0.64
CA GLY A 117 -12.95 -7.48 -0.55
C GLY A 117 -14.31 -6.85 -0.26
N GLU A 118 -14.63 -6.63 1.00
CA GLU A 118 -15.86 -5.97 1.41
C GLU A 118 -15.74 -4.45 1.20
N ILE A 119 -16.81 -3.84 0.70
CA ILE A 119 -16.87 -2.40 0.47
C ILE A 119 -17.01 -1.66 1.80
N LEU A 120 -16.15 -0.68 2.01
CA LEU A 120 -16.20 0.18 3.19
C LEU A 120 -17.35 1.19 3.09
N ASP A 121 -17.85 1.66 4.23
CA ASP A 121 -19.00 2.56 4.31
C ASP A 121 -18.76 3.92 3.63
N LYS A 122 -17.52 4.32 3.48
CA LYS A 122 -17.16 5.59 2.84
C LYS A 122 -16.40 5.34 1.55
N PRO A 123 -16.72 6.10 0.48
CA PRO A 123 -15.95 6.05 -0.75
C PRO A 123 -14.59 6.73 -0.57
N CYS A 124 -13.68 6.43 -1.49
CA CYS A 124 -12.43 7.15 -1.62
C CYS A 124 -12.47 8.10 -2.83
N LEU A 125 -11.68 9.15 -2.76
CA LEU A 125 -11.50 10.10 -3.86
C LEU A 125 -10.22 9.76 -4.61
N ILE A 126 -10.29 9.74 -5.94
CA ILE A 126 -9.13 9.55 -6.81
C ILE A 126 -8.38 10.89 -6.93
N GLU A 127 -7.21 10.96 -6.32
CA GLU A 127 -6.40 12.18 -6.28
C GLU A 127 -5.41 12.26 -7.45
N ASN A 128 -4.85 11.12 -7.88
CA ASN A 128 -3.90 11.07 -8.98
C ASN A 128 -3.87 9.67 -9.60
N VAL A 129 -3.55 9.61 -10.88
CA VAL A 129 -3.35 8.35 -11.62
C VAL A 129 -2.09 8.51 -12.45
N LYS A 130 -1.08 7.66 -12.19
CA LYS A 130 0.21 7.73 -12.86
C LYS A 130 0.58 6.39 -13.46
N LYS A 131 0.81 6.34 -14.77
CA LYS A 131 1.47 5.21 -15.42
C LYS A 131 2.97 5.36 -15.31
N THR A 132 3.62 4.29 -14.86
CA THR A 132 5.07 4.23 -14.75
C THR A 132 5.69 3.68 -16.05
N LYS A 133 7.02 3.74 -16.16
CA LYS A 133 7.74 3.26 -17.36
C LYS A 133 7.57 1.76 -17.58
N ASP A 134 7.41 0.97 -16.52
CA ASP A 134 7.16 -0.47 -16.59
C ASP A 134 5.70 -0.84 -16.80
N ARG A 135 4.85 0.16 -17.10
CA ARG A 135 3.40 0.06 -17.34
C ARG A 135 2.57 -0.28 -16.11
N THR A 136 3.12 -0.23 -14.91
CA THR A 136 2.35 -0.30 -13.68
C THR A 136 1.59 1.02 -13.47
N THR A 137 0.33 0.94 -13.10
CA THR A 137 -0.45 2.14 -12.75
C THR A 137 -0.42 2.32 -11.24
N ILE A 138 0.00 3.50 -10.79
CA ILE A 138 -0.06 3.90 -9.39
C ILE A 138 -1.18 4.91 -9.23
N VAL A 139 -2.15 4.58 -8.39
CA VAL A 139 -3.31 5.42 -8.09
C VAL A 139 -3.15 6.00 -6.70
N THR A 140 -3.29 7.31 -6.58
CA THR A 140 -3.33 7.99 -5.29
C THR A 140 -4.79 8.25 -4.93
N VAL A 141 -5.18 7.81 -3.74
CA VAL A 141 -6.54 7.98 -3.23
C VAL A 141 -6.52 8.61 -1.85
N SER A 142 -7.62 9.27 -1.49
CA SER A 142 -7.85 9.76 -0.13
C SER A 142 -9.15 9.20 0.41
N ILE A 143 -9.15 8.91 1.70
CA ILE A 143 -10.31 8.43 2.45
C ILE A 143 -10.25 9.03 3.87
N GLU A 144 -11.36 9.03 4.58
CA GLU A 144 -11.39 9.50 5.97
C GLU A 144 -10.40 8.71 6.84
N GLN A 145 -9.68 9.39 7.72
CA GLN A 145 -8.59 8.81 8.52
C GLN A 145 -8.98 7.57 9.35
N PRO A 146 -10.21 7.43 9.90
CA PRO A 146 -10.58 6.22 10.64
C PRO A 146 -10.43 4.92 9.84
N TYR A 147 -10.41 4.98 8.52
CA TYR A 147 -10.22 3.82 7.63
C TYR A 147 -8.76 3.49 7.34
N LEU A 148 -7.80 4.15 8.01
CA LEU A 148 -6.36 4.00 7.75
C LEU A 148 -5.90 2.54 7.69
N TYR A 149 -6.35 1.70 8.62
CA TYR A 149 -5.93 0.30 8.70
C TYR A 149 -6.86 -0.66 7.96
N GLU A 150 -8.08 -0.23 7.65
CA GLU A 150 -9.06 -1.05 6.95
C GLU A 150 -8.90 -1.00 5.44
N PHE A 151 -8.52 0.15 4.91
CA PHE A 151 -8.35 0.35 3.47
C PHE A 151 -7.30 -0.61 2.88
N SER A 152 -7.67 -1.28 1.80
CA SER A 152 -6.77 -2.16 1.05
C SER A 152 -6.62 -1.72 -0.40
N THR A 153 -7.73 -1.60 -1.12
CA THR A 153 -7.72 -1.21 -2.53
C THR A 153 -9.03 -0.54 -2.93
N ILE A 154 -9.17 -0.27 -4.21
CA ILE A 154 -10.35 0.37 -4.78
C ILE A 154 -11.11 -0.58 -5.68
N ARG A 155 -12.40 -0.31 -5.85
CA ARG A 155 -13.27 -1.04 -6.75
C ARG A 155 -14.15 -0.05 -7.51
N SER A 156 -14.27 -0.25 -8.82
CA SER A 156 -15.17 0.57 -9.63
C SER A 156 -16.61 0.42 -9.15
N LYS A 157 -17.37 1.49 -9.25
CA LYS A 157 -18.82 1.41 -9.10
C LYS A 157 -19.37 0.60 -10.26
N LEU A 158 -20.11 -0.44 -9.93
CA LEU A 158 -20.92 -1.15 -10.90
C LEU A 158 -22.22 -0.40 -11.10
#